data_178d3744a3d5a40395c069232c9c137b
#
_entry.id   178d3744a3d5a40395c069232c9c137b
#
_cell.length_a   1.000
_cell.length_b   1.000
_cell.length_c   1.000
_cell.angle_alpha   90.00
_cell.angle_beta   90.00
_cell.angle_gamma   90.00
#
_symmetry.space_group_name_H-M   'P 1'
#
loop_
_entity.id
_entity.type
_entity.pdbx_description
1 polymer ?
#
loop_
_entity_poly.entity_id
_entity_poly.type
_entity_poly.pdbx_seq_one_letter_code
_entity_poly.pdbx_strand_id
1 'polypeptide(L)'
;MAHRLVRTAAAIFSGLTAGGHARAGGTQAGDDLMSYPAGDDRFAEARRKAQATLPRFNELARAGLHGAYLVKMRLEGGGEVEHIWVEVTGLRGDRFQGRLTNDPIVPGYSAGDAVQLHSHEIEDWMINTGEVRYGGYTVRAMLDDMQPAQAEELRSQLRD
;
A
#
# COMPACT_ATOMS: atom_id res chain seq x y z
N MET A 1 23.59 -13.06 14.89
CA MET A 1 22.71 -13.15 13.70
C MET A 1 21.95 -11.85 13.60
N ALA A 2 22.20 -11.04 12.56
CA ALA A 2 21.54 -9.77 12.38
C ALA A 2 20.10 -10.03 11.93
N HIS A 3 19.12 -9.66 12.75
CA HIS A 3 17.71 -9.66 12.36
C HIS A 3 17.52 -8.61 11.26
N ARG A 4 17.27 -9.07 10.06
CA ARG A 4 16.97 -8.21 8.93
C ARG A 4 15.61 -7.56 9.20
N LEU A 5 15.58 -6.25 9.43
CA LEU A 5 14.34 -5.50 9.58
C LEU A 5 13.74 -5.27 8.19
N VAL A 6 12.47 -5.58 8.03
CA VAL A 6 11.68 -5.25 6.85
C VAL A 6 10.92 -3.97 7.14
N ARG A 7 11.11 -2.95 6.30
CA ARG A 7 10.41 -1.68 6.45
C ARG A 7 9.16 -1.68 5.58
N THR A 8 8.06 -1.28 6.16
CA THR A 8 6.77 -1.12 5.47
C THR A 8 6.31 0.32 5.66
N ALA A 9 6.11 1.04 4.57
CA ALA A 9 5.45 2.33 4.61
C ALA A 9 3.96 2.10 4.90
N ALA A 10 3.50 2.50 6.08
CA ALA A 10 2.08 2.69 6.35
C ALA A 10 1.72 4.08 5.81
N ALA A 11 1.50 4.18 4.50
CA ALA A 11 0.98 5.41 3.93
C ALA A 11 -0.44 5.63 4.49
N ILE A 12 -0.54 6.39 5.56
CA ILE A 12 -1.80 6.93 6.05
C ILE A 12 -2.12 8.07 5.08
N PHE A 13 -2.84 7.75 4.01
CA PHE A 13 -3.33 8.74 3.07
C PHE A 13 -4.39 9.62 3.73
N SER A 14 -3.95 10.59 4.51
CA SER A 14 -4.78 11.75 4.82
C SER A 14 -4.74 12.66 3.59
N GLY A 15 -5.75 12.55 2.72
CA GLY A 15 -6.04 13.60 1.76
C GLY A 15 -5.74 13.34 0.28
N LEU A 16 -5.95 12.15 -0.27
CA LEU A 16 -6.10 12.02 -1.72
C LEU A 16 -7.57 12.26 -2.10
N THR A 17 -7.98 13.52 -2.19
CA THR A 17 -9.20 13.90 -2.89
C THR A 17 -8.91 13.87 -4.39
N ALA A 18 -9.73 13.13 -5.12
CA ALA A 18 -9.72 13.13 -6.57
C ALA A 18 -9.96 14.56 -7.10
N GLY A 19 -8.98 15.10 -7.82
CA GLY A 19 -9.15 16.31 -8.63
C GLY A 19 -8.57 17.59 -8.01
N GLY A 20 -7.45 18.04 -8.56
CA GLY A 20 -6.96 19.39 -8.35
C GLY A 20 -5.43 19.46 -8.34
N HIS A 21 -4.87 20.04 -9.38
CA HIS A 21 -3.49 20.49 -9.38
C HIS A 21 -3.31 21.50 -8.24
N ALA A 22 -2.64 21.12 -7.18
CA ALA A 22 -2.16 22.05 -6.18
C ALA A 22 -0.65 21.86 -5.97
N ARG A 23 0.02 22.93 -6.24
CA ARG A 23 1.46 23.18 -6.16
C ARG A 23 1.93 23.12 -4.71
N ALA A 24 3.14 22.62 -4.55
CA ALA A 24 3.93 22.53 -3.35
C ALA A 24 3.72 23.60 -2.27
N GLY A 25 3.58 23.13 -1.05
CA GLY A 25 3.63 23.95 0.16
C GLY A 25 3.62 23.01 1.37
N GLY A 26 4.82 22.68 1.87
CA GLY A 26 5.12 21.66 2.83
C GLY A 26 4.26 21.62 4.08
N THR A 27 3.97 20.44 4.48
CA THR A 27 4.24 19.85 5.79
C THR A 27 4.19 18.34 5.56
N GLN A 28 5.34 17.71 5.58
CA GLN A 28 5.46 16.27 5.69
C GLN A 28 4.82 15.88 7.02
N ALA A 29 3.59 15.38 6.98
CA ALA A 29 3.16 14.41 7.94
C ALA A 29 4.08 13.22 7.68
N GLY A 30 4.98 12.93 8.63
CA GLY A 30 5.97 11.90 8.48
C GLY A 30 5.29 10.61 8.02
N ASP A 31 5.77 10.05 6.93
CA ASP A 31 5.57 8.65 6.61
C ASP A 31 6.11 7.89 7.82
N ASP A 32 5.22 7.42 8.70
CA ASP A 32 5.57 6.52 9.78
C ASP A 32 5.98 5.19 9.13
N LEU A 33 7.26 5.11 8.76
CA LEU A 33 7.91 3.89 8.32
C LEU A 33 7.96 2.93 9.51
N MET A 34 6.96 2.08 9.61
CA MET A 34 6.96 1.02 10.60
C MET A 34 7.88 -0.11 10.15
N SER A 35 8.86 -0.44 11.00
CA SER A 35 9.80 -1.54 10.76
C SER A 35 9.34 -2.77 11.51
N TYR A 36 9.23 -3.90 10.79
CA TYR A 36 8.84 -5.19 11.36
C TYR A 36 9.93 -6.24 11.13
N PRO A 37 10.07 -7.24 12.02
CA PRO A 37 10.95 -8.36 11.79
C PRO A 37 10.59 -9.11 10.51
N ALA A 38 11.61 -9.48 9.72
CA ALA A 38 11.40 -10.38 8.60
C ALA A 38 10.86 -11.72 9.13
N GLY A 39 9.69 -12.15 8.65
CA GLY A 39 9.05 -13.39 9.08
C GLY A 39 7.95 -13.24 10.14
N ASP A 40 7.45 -12.01 10.37
CA ASP A 40 6.24 -11.84 11.20
C ASP A 40 5.05 -12.53 10.52
N ASP A 41 4.48 -13.53 11.20
CA ASP A 41 3.41 -14.38 10.67
C ASP A 41 2.13 -13.61 10.34
N ARG A 42 1.88 -12.48 11.02
CA ARG A 42 0.73 -11.61 10.75
C ARG A 42 0.76 -11.06 9.33
N PHE A 43 1.95 -10.67 8.83
CA PHE A 43 2.11 -10.19 7.46
C PHE A 43 2.07 -11.31 6.43
N ALA A 44 2.56 -12.49 6.78
CA ALA A 44 2.42 -13.66 5.91
C ALA A 44 0.95 -14.03 5.69
N GLU A 45 0.15 -14.01 6.76
CA GLU A 45 -1.30 -14.24 6.69
C GLU A 45 -2.01 -13.13 5.91
N ALA A 46 -1.67 -11.86 6.17
CA ALA A 46 -2.23 -10.72 5.45
C ALA A 46 -1.98 -10.81 3.94
N ARG A 47 -0.75 -11.16 3.52
CA ARG A 47 -0.43 -11.37 2.10
C ARG A 47 -1.22 -12.52 1.47
N ARG A 48 -1.40 -13.63 2.19
CA ARG A 48 -2.24 -14.75 1.70
C ARG A 48 -3.67 -14.32 1.49
N LYS A 49 -4.25 -13.56 2.41
CA LYS A 49 -5.61 -13.00 2.26
C LYS A 49 -5.69 -12.03 1.09
N ALA A 50 -4.72 -11.13 0.95
CA ALA A 50 -4.66 -10.18 -0.15
C ALA A 50 -4.63 -10.91 -1.51
N GLN A 51 -3.78 -11.94 -1.66
CA GLN A 51 -3.73 -12.75 -2.87
C GLN A 51 -5.05 -13.50 -3.15
N ALA A 52 -5.65 -14.09 -2.13
CA ALA A 52 -6.91 -14.80 -2.26
C ALA A 52 -8.08 -13.89 -2.67
N THR A 53 -8.02 -12.62 -2.29
CA THR A 53 -9.08 -11.63 -2.55
C THR A 53 -8.76 -10.67 -3.70
N LEU A 54 -7.61 -10.79 -4.36
CA LEU A 54 -7.25 -9.97 -5.52
C LEU A 54 -8.28 -10.00 -6.67
N PRO A 55 -9.00 -11.10 -6.93
CA PRO A 55 -10.13 -11.09 -7.87
C PRO A 55 -11.21 -10.05 -7.52
N ARG A 56 -11.45 -9.81 -6.22
CA ARG A 56 -12.39 -8.78 -5.76
C ARG A 56 -11.95 -7.37 -6.14
N PHE A 57 -10.65 -7.06 -6.02
CA PHE A 57 -10.09 -5.81 -6.54
C PHE A 57 -10.43 -5.61 -8.02
N ASN A 58 -10.20 -6.65 -8.83
CA ASN A 58 -10.47 -6.60 -10.27
C ASN A 58 -11.96 -6.42 -10.58
N GLU A 59 -12.85 -7.05 -9.81
CA GLU A 59 -14.29 -6.87 -9.93
C GLU A 59 -14.73 -5.44 -9.64
N LEU A 60 -14.26 -4.87 -8.53
CA LEU A 60 -14.57 -3.51 -8.13
C LEU A 60 -14.04 -2.49 -9.14
N ALA A 61 -12.82 -2.74 -9.67
CA ALA A 61 -12.24 -1.90 -10.72
C ALA A 61 -13.06 -1.94 -12.02
N ARG A 62 -13.51 -3.12 -12.45
CA ARG A 62 -14.38 -3.26 -13.64
C ARG A 62 -15.77 -2.65 -13.43
N ALA A 63 -16.28 -2.70 -12.20
CA ALA A 63 -17.54 -2.06 -11.84
C ALA A 63 -17.44 -0.52 -11.79
N GLY A 64 -16.24 0.04 -11.94
CA GLY A 64 -16.01 1.49 -11.94
C GLY A 64 -16.17 2.13 -10.57
N LEU A 65 -15.88 1.41 -9.49
CA LEU A 65 -15.89 1.97 -8.15
C LEU A 65 -14.97 3.20 -8.10
N HIS A 66 -15.53 4.34 -7.76
CA HIS A 66 -14.76 5.58 -7.70
C HIS A 66 -13.79 5.56 -6.51
N GLY A 67 -12.52 5.83 -6.76
CA GLY A 67 -11.48 5.84 -5.73
C GLY A 67 -10.06 5.73 -6.27
N ALA A 68 -9.09 5.77 -5.37
CA ALA A 68 -7.69 5.47 -5.67
C ALA A 68 -7.46 3.96 -5.55
N TYR A 69 -6.89 3.38 -6.59
CA TYR A 69 -6.56 1.96 -6.68
C TYR A 69 -5.09 1.75 -6.35
N LEU A 70 -4.81 0.97 -5.34
CA LEU A 70 -3.48 0.78 -4.79
C LEU A 70 -3.14 -0.69 -4.72
N VAL A 71 -1.91 -1.04 -5.04
CA VAL A 71 -1.33 -2.35 -4.77
C VAL A 71 0.00 -2.20 -4.04
N LYS A 72 0.35 -3.16 -3.20
CA LYS A 72 1.61 -3.16 -2.47
C LYS A 72 2.55 -4.18 -3.09
N MET A 73 3.81 -3.79 -3.26
CA MET A 73 4.85 -4.65 -3.78
C MET A 73 6.10 -4.61 -2.92
N ARG A 74 6.93 -5.62 -3.07
CA ARG A 74 8.28 -5.65 -2.52
C ARG A 74 9.24 -5.01 -3.50
N LEU A 75 9.98 -4.01 -3.03
CA LEU A 75 11.03 -3.33 -3.78
C LEU A 75 12.39 -3.66 -3.16
N GLU A 76 13.36 -4.02 -3.98
CA GLU A 76 14.71 -4.37 -3.54
C GLU A 76 15.78 -3.65 -4.33
N GLY A 77 16.84 -3.23 -3.68
CA GLY A 77 18.00 -2.63 -4.31
C GLY A 77 18.99 -2.09 -3.28
N GLY A 78 20.29 -2.03 -3.63
CA GLY A 78 21.32 -1.50 -2.75
C GLY A 78 21.45 -2.20 -1.40
N GLY A 79 20.97 -3.44 -1.25
CA GLY A 79 20.95 -4.17 0.02
C GLY A 79 19.74 -3.87 0.90
N GLU A 80 18.85 -2.96 0.46
CA GLU A 80 17.61 -2.60 1.14
C GLU A 80 16.43 -3.35 0.57
N VAL A 81 15.41 -3.55 1.41
CA VAL A 81 14.11 -4.13 1.06
C VAL A 81 13.02 -3.28 1.68
N GLU A 82 12.07 -2.86 0.86
CA GLU A 82 10.91 -2.09 1.28
C GLU A 82 9.63 -2.66 0.67
N HIS A 83 8.53 -2.61 1.44
CA HIS A 83 7.19 -2.92 0.97
C HIS A 83 6.44 -1.62 0.73
N ILE A 84 6.25 -1.26 -0.54
CA ILE A 84 5.78 0.06 -0.95
C ILE A 84 4.44 -0.01 -1.67
N TRP A 85 3.60 1.01 -1.48
CA TRP A 85 2.37 1.17 -2.22
C TRP A 85 2.61 1.77 -3.61
N VAL A 86 1.84 1.29 -4.56
CA VAL A 86 1.83 1.69 -5.97
C VAL A 86 0.41 2.11 -6.32
N GLU A 87 0.24 3.34 -6.80
CA GLU A 87 -1.03 3.78 -7.38
C GLU A 87 -1.19 3.16 -8.77
N VAL A 88 -2.24 2.38 -8.96
CA VAL A 88 -2.51 1.67 -10.20
C VAL A 88 -3.05 2.64 -11.25
N THR A 89 -2.36 2.72 -12.38
CA THR A 89 -2.75 3.54 -13.55
C THR A 89 -3.27 2.70 -14.71
N GLY A 90 -3.05 1.40 -14.68
CA GLY A 90 -3.52 0.48 -15.72
C GLY A 90 -3.48 -0.98 -15.28
N LEU A 91 -4.41 -1.75 -15.83
CA LEU A 91 -4.52 -3.20 -15.61
C LEU A 91 -4.79 -3.89 -16.95
N ARG A 92 -3.92 -4.83 -17.32
CA ARG A 92 -4.09 -5.66 -18.53
C ARG A 92 -3.81 -7.13 -18.19
N GLY A 93 -4.86 -7.92 -18.12
CA GLY A 93 -4.76 -9.32 -17.71
C GLY A 93 -4.25 -9.42 -16.27
N ASP A 94 -3.06 -10.02 -16.11
CA ASP A 94 -2.36 -10.19 -14.84
C ASP A 94 -1.30 -9.12 -14.57
N ARG A 95 -1.18 -8.11 -15.45
CA ARG A 95 -0.17 -7.04 -15.36
C ARG A 95 -0.77 -5.75 -14.85
N PHE A 96 -0.18 -5.24 -13.79
CA PHE A 96 -0.48 -3.95 -13.19
C PHE A 96 0.58 -2.94 -13.60
N GLN A 97 0.14 -1.77 -14.01
CA GLN A 97 0.98 -0.60 -14.23
C GLN A 97 0.63 0.43 -13.18
N GLY A 98 1.62 1.12 -12.64
CA GLY A 98 1.36 2.13 -11.63
C GLY A 98 2.56 3.03 -11.35
N ARG A 99 2.42 3.84 -10.32
CA ARG A 99 3.44 4.77 -9.86
C ARG A 99 3.68 4.60 -8.37
N LEU A 100 4.94 4.70 -7.95
CA LEU A 100 5.29 4.69 -6.54
C LEU A 100 4.64 5.87 -5.82
N THR A 101 4.06 5.63 -4.64
CA THR A 101 3.28 6.65 -3.92
C THR A 101 4.14 7.58 -3.05
N ASN A 102 5.36 7.16 -2.70
CA ASN A 102 6.31 7.89 -1.88
C ASN A 102 7.75 7.61 -2.32
N ASP A 103 8.69 8.40 -1.82
CA ASP A 103 10.12 8.17 -2.03
C ASP A 103 10.56 6.91 -1.26
N PRO A 104 11.05 5.85 -1.95
CA PRO A 104 11.51 4.66 -1.26
C PRO A 104 12.90 4.86 -0.63
N ILE A 105 13.21 4.04 0.37
CA ILE A 105 14.59 3.92 0.90
C ILE A 105 15.51 3.17 -0.07
N VAL A 106 14.92 2.38 -0.97
CA VAL A 106 15.67 1.65 -2.01
C VAL A 106 16.25 2.65 -3.00
N PRO A 107 17.59 2.70 -3.18
CA PRO A 107 18.21 3.70 -4.04
C PRO A 107 17.83 3.52 -5.51
N GLY A 108 17.78 4.63 -6.26
CA GLY A 108 17.49 4.64 -7.69
C GLY A 108 16.01 4.77 -8.04
N TYR A 109 15.15 4.94 -7.03
CA TYR A 109 13.73 5.18 -7.21
C TYR A 109 13.28 6.45 -6.50
N SER A 110 12.20 7.04 -6.98
CA SER A 110 11.56 8.23 -6.42
C SER A 110 10.03 8.11 -6.49
N ALA A 111 9.35 8.91 -5.68
CA ALA A 111 7.90 9.03 -5.76
C ALA A 111 7.46 9.39 -7.19
N GLY A 112 6.42 8.73 -7.68
CA GLY A 112 5.90 8.91 -9.04
C GLY A 112 6.59 8.08 -10.11
N ASP A 113 7.67 7.38 -9.81
CA ASP A 113 8.33 6.49 -10.76
C ASP A 113 7.37 5.39 -11.23
N ALA A 114 7.38 5.15 -12.54
CA ALA A 114 6.54 4.14 -13.17
C ALA A 114 7.10 2.75 -12.88
N VAL A 115 6.21 1.85 -12.44
CA VAL A 115 6.52 0.44 -12.20
C VAL A 115 5.51 -0.46 -12.87
N GLN A 116 5.93 -1.69 -13.15
CA GLN A 116 5.06 -2.77 -13.64
C GLN A 116 5.25 -3.99 -12.76
N LEU A 117 4.17 -4.65 -12.44
CA LEU A 117 4.18 -5.88 -11.65
C LEU A 117 3.12 -6.87 -12.12
N HIS A 118 3.37 -8.14 -11.90
CA HIS A 118 2.40 -9.20 -12.13
C HIS A 118 1.55 -9.42 -10.87
N SER A 119 0.38 -9.99 -11.05
CA SER A 119 -0.56 -10.27 -9.95
C SER A 119 0.07 -11.08 -8.80
N HIS A 120 0.99 -11.99 -9.09
CA HIS A 120 1.66 -12.80 -8.08
C HIS A 120 2.72 -12.04 -7.24
N GLU A 121 3.14 -10.85 -7.70
CA GLU A 121 4.07 -9.96 -6.99
C GLU A 121 3.35 -9.01 -6.03
N ILE A 122 2.01 -8.96 -6.10
CA ILE A 122 1.20 -8.11 -5.24
C ILE A 122 1.12 -8.72 -3.85
N GLU A 123 1.54 -7.97 -2.85
CA GLU A 123 1.51 -8.38 -1.44
C GLU A 123 0.26 -7.91 -0.70
N ASP A 124 -0.35 -6.82 -1.18
CA ASP A 124 -1.62 -6.29 -0.68
C ASP A 124 -2.30 -5.46 -1.77
N TRP A 125 -3.58 -5.19 -1.59
CA TRP A 125 -4.33 -4.28 -2.43
C TRP A 125 -5.28 -3.43 -1.59
N MET A 126 -5.59 -2.24 -2.09
CA MET A 126 -6.55 -1.34 -1.45
C MET A 126 -7.28 -0.51 -2.51
N ILE A 127 -8.57 -0.28 -2.31
CA ILE A 127 -9.31 0.76 -3.03
C ILE A 127 -9.79 1.77 -2.01
N ASN A 128 -9.25 2.98 -2.08
CA ASN A 128 -9.59 4.06 -1.16
C ASN A 128 -10.60 5.00 -1.84
N THR A 129 -11.85 5.01 -1.36
CA THR A 129 -12.93 5.86 -1.88
C THR A 129 -12.98 7.25 -1.22
N GLY A 130 -12.14 7.48 -0.22
CA GLY A 130 -12.18 8.66 0.64
C GLY A 130 -12.94 8.42 1.95
N GLU A 131 -14.05 7.68 1.90
CA GLU A 131 -14.86 7.34 3.07
C GLU A 131 -14.54 5.95 3.62
N VAL A 132 -14.37 5.00 2.72
CA VAL A 132 -14.05 3.60 3.07
C VAL A 132 -12.87 3.09 2.27
N ARG A 133 -12.22 2.07 2.79
CA ARG A 133 -11.06 1.40 2.20
C ARG A 133 -11.34 -0.08 2.11
N TYR A 134 -11.40 -0.59 0.88
CA TYR A 134 -11.55 -2.03 0.61
C TYR A 134 -10.17 -2.68 0.60
N GLY A 135 -10.04 -3.89 1.14
CA GLY A 135 -8.77 -4.61 1.23
C GLY A 135 -7.90 -4.10 2.39
N GLY A 136 -6.61 -3.82 2.13
CA GLY A 136 -5.68 -3.29 3.13
C GLY A 136 -5.34 -4.30 4.22
N TYR A 137 -5.09 -5.55 3.87
CA TYR A 137 -4.85 -6.63 4.82
C TYR A 137 -3.57 -6.42 5.63
N THR A 138 -2.51 -5.88 5.01
CA THR A 138 -1.28 -5.55 5.74
C THR A 138 -1.47 -4.35 6.67
N VAL A 139 -2.36 -3.41 6.32
CA VAL A 139 -2.75 -2.31 7.22
C VAL A 139 -3.48 -2.86 8.44
N ARG A 140 -4.41 -3.81 8.24
CA ARG A 140 -5.11 -4.47 9.35
C ARG A 140 -4.16 -5.18 10.30
N ALA A 141 -3.11 -5.82 9.77
CA ALA A 141 -2.09 -6.50 10.58
C ALA A 141 -1.29 -5.55 11.47
N MET A 142 -1.27 -4.24 11.15
CA MET A 142 -0.54 -3.21 11.89
C MET A 142 -1.41 -2.48 12.94
N LEU A 143 -2.74 -2.63 12.92
CA LEU A 143 -3.63 -1.82 13.75
C LEU A 143 -3.32 -1.91 15.24
N ASP A 144 -2.91 -3.08 15.73
CA ASP A 144 -2.63 -3.29 17.14
C ASP A 144 -1.30 -2.64 17.59
N ASP A 145 -0.44 -2.28 16.63
CA ASP A 145 0.84 -1.61 16.88
C ASP A 145 0.73 -0.08 16.75
N MET A 146 -0.46 0.43 16.36
CA MET A 146 -0.73 1.86 16.21
C MET A 146 -1.25 2.50 17.49
N GLN A 147 -1.24 3.84 17.53
CA GLN A 147 -1.94 4.59 18.57
C GLN A 147 -3.43 4.25 18.55
N PRO A 148 -4.08 4.03 19.71
CA PRO A 148 -5.45 3.53 19.78
C PRO A 148 -6.47 4.35 18.98
N ALA A 149 -6.40 5.68 19.04
CA ALA A 149 -7.31 6.56 18.31
C ALA A 149 -7.15 6.41 16.79
N GLN A 150 -5.92 6.31 16.32
CA GLN A 150 -5.59 6.12 14.90
C GLN A 150 -6.02 4.74 14.40
N ALA A 151 -5.78 3.69 15.20
CA ALA A 151 -6.22 2.34 14.88
C ALA A 151 -7.74 2.24 14.77
N GLU A 152 -8.48 2.90 15.66
CA GLU A 152 -9.94 2.91 15.64
C GLU A 152 -10.50 3.65 14.42
N GLU A 153 -9.92 4.79 14.07
CA GLU A 153 -10.28 5.53 12.87
C GLU A 153 -10.10 4.66 11.62
N LEU A 154 -8.92 4.06 11.44
CA LEU A 154 -8.65 3.16 10.32
C LEU A 154 -9.58 1.94 10.33
N ARG A 155 -9.81 1.32 11.49
CA ARG A 155 -10.69 0.15 11.62
C ARG A 155 -12.12 0.50 11.18
N SER A 156 -12.60 1.70 11.48
CA SER A 156 -13.92 2.16 11.08
C SER A 156 -14.08 2.33 9.56
N GLN A 157 -13.00 2.58 8.85
CA GLN A 157 -12.98 2.79 7.38
C GLN A 157 -12.74 1.50 6.59
N LEU A 158 -12.10 0.48 7.18
CA LEU A 158 -11.75 -0.75 6.48
C LEU A 158 -12.98 -1.65 6.20
N ARG A 159 -13.06 -2.16 4.97
CA ARG A 159 -14.10 -3.10 4.47
C ARG A 159 -13.43 -4.25 3.73
N ASP A 160 -14.12 -5.41 3.66
CA ASP A 160 -13.71 -6.57 2.86
C ASP A 160 -14.14 -6.44 1.40
#